data_2b4e0aa1b9d78d4c7914dfcac8c4165c
#
_entry.id   2b4e0aa1b9d78d4c7914dfcac8c4165c
#
_cell.length_a   1.000
_cell.length_b   1.000
_cell.length_c   1.000
_cell.angle_alpha   90.00
_cell.angle_beta   90.00
_cell.angle_gamma   90.00
#
_symmetry.space_group_name_H-M   'P 1'
#
loop_
_entity.id
_entity.type
_entity.pdbx_description
1 polymer ?
#
loop_
_entity_poly.entity_id
_entity_poly.type
_entity_poly.pdbx_seq_one_letter_code
_entity_poly.pdbx_strand_id
1 'polypeptide(L)'
;MLFRSKYPTVTVAGNHEMKGDWNFVSFAQRFNMSGAKTGYPQFDRTMGYFEYGDAIFVILNGEVTPADQKAEIMKKELQWCKSVLDASDKKWRIVMTHAGPYTSNHDPLDVRDYYINDSEYSLDAMGVDLFLNGHDHIYIRSTVKNDIKVNTGDGTTYLTGGTVGNKFYEYIPARSDYSTDFYTDEEDKQVFSIIEFSENSIKGTAYQKQDEDNWNSFKAVDSYEIRNTLREGKDAEDFTDIPAGAWYYDAAQYVTKNGLLSGDKAYEFGANKALTRAQVAQALYNLAGQPKTKLTDSFSDVPVTHQARTAIAWAEKTGIMQGVGGGKFSPDRSVTRQDCRTSNIPMTREIPTASAGARSGWTRICRTPPCRSRICT
;
A
#
# COMPACT_ATOMS: atom_id res chain seq x y z
N MET A 1 -29.26 18.46 3.65
CA MET A 1 -29.32 18.27 5.13
C MET A 1 -30.05 17.02 5.59
N LEU A 2 -30.84 16.36 4.78
CA LEU A 2 -31.53 15.09 5.13
C LEU A 2 -30.59 13.88 5.27
N PHE A 3 -29.47 13.89 4.62
CA PHE A 3 -28.48 12.79 4.67
C PHE A 3 -27.83 12.65 6.06
N ARG A 4 -27.50 13.78 6.70
CA ARG A 4 -26.84 13.83 8.00
C ARG A 4 -27.67 13.28 9.18
N SER A 5 -28.99 13.29 9.06
CA SER A 5 -29.86 12.78 10.14
C SER A 5 -30.02 11.26 10.14
N LYS A 6 -29.61 10.60 9.04
CA LYS A 6 -29.84 9.17 8.84
C LYS A 6 -28.55 8.35 8.85
N TYR A 7 -27.44 8.96 8.46
CA TYR A 7 -26.14 8.27 8.36
C TYR A 7 -25.03 9.10 9.02
N PRO A 8 -24.07 8.47 9.73
CA PRO A 8 -22.86 9.13 10.17
C PRO A 8 -22.13 9.75 8.96
N THR A 9 -21.63 10.96 9.13
CA THR A 9 -20.91 11.65 8.06
C THR A 9 -19.54 12.06 8.56
N VAL A 10 -18.50 11.68 7.83
CA VAL A 10 -17.12 12.11 8.05
C VAL A 10 -16.74 13.08 6.94
N THR A 11 -16.04 14.14 7.30
CA THR A 11 -15.63 15.20 6.37
C THR A 11 -14.14 15.41 6.45
N VAL A 12 -13.55 15.80 5.33
CA VAL A 12 -12.15 16.20 5.21
C VAL A 12 -12.11 17.67 4.84
N ALA A 13 -11.28 18.46 5.50
CA ALA A 13 -11.08 19.86 5.16
C ALA A 13 -10.28 19.98 3.86
N GLY A 14 -10.71 20.87 2.96
CA GLY A 14 -10.03 21.12 1.70
C GLY A 14 -9.58 22.55 1.53
N ASN A 15 -9.00 22.87 0.39
CA ASN A 15 -8.49 24.19 0.06
C ASN A 15 -9.58 25.28 0.05
N HIS A 16 -10.84 24.92 -0.16
CA HIS A 16 -11.95 25.86 -0.08
C HIS A 16 -12.37 26.19 1.34
N GLU A 17 -12.21 25.29 2.30
CA GLU A 17 -12.41 25.55 3.72
C GLU A 17 -11.32 26.43 4.30
N MET A 18 -10.13 26.43 3.71
CA MET A 18 -9.02 27.29 4.06
C MET A 18 -9.18 28.71 3.47
N LYS A 19 -9.86 28.86 2.33
CA LYS A 19 -9.97 30.12 1.61
C LYS A 19 -10.72 31.17 2.42
N GLY A 20 -10.01 32.19 2.88
CA GLY A 20 -10.55 33.26 3.74
C GLY A 20 -10.63 32.89 5.23
N ASP A 21 -10.25 31.69 5.61
CA ASP A 21 -10.20 31.21 7.00
C ASP A 21 -8.99 30.30 7.22
N TRP A 22 -7.81 30.87 7.22
CA TRP A 22 -6.53 30.16 7.36
C TRP A 22 -6.38 29.30 8.63
N ASN A 23 -7.27 29.49 9.59
CA ASN A 23 -7.27 28.74 10.85
C ASN A 23 -8.38 27.70 10.91
N PHE A 24 -9.13 27.49 9.83
CA PHE A 24 -10.23 26.53 9.74
C PHE A 24 -11.29 26.66 10.85
N VAL A 25 -11.52 27.88 11.36
CA VAL A 25 -12.46 28.11 12.45
C VAL A 25 -13.88 27.72 12.06
N SER A 26 -14.29 28.10 10.85
CA SER A 26 -15.62 27.79 10.32
C SER A 26 -15.83 26.29 10.14
N PHE A 27 -14.79 25.55 9.72
CA PHE A 27 -14.81 24.10 9.63
C PHE A 27 -14.93 23.47 11.01
N ALA A 28 -14.02 23.83 11.93
CA ALA A 28 -13.98 23.29 13.28
C ALA A 28 -15.25 23.56 14.11
N GLN A 29 -15.97 24.65 13.85
CA GLN A 29 -17.26 24.92 14.48
C GLN A 29 -18.38 23.99 14.01
N ARG A 30 -18.27 23.43 12.82
CA ARG A 30 -19.31 22.59 12.20
C ARG A 30 -19.02 21.11 12.34
N PHE A 31 -17.75 20.75 12.41
CA PHE A 31 -17.27 19.36 12.45
C PHE A 31 -16.34 19.20 13.65
N ASN A 32 -16.77 18.39 14.61
CA ASN A 32 -15.97 18.11 15.78
C ASN A 32 -14.93 17.04 15.45
N MET A 33 -13.79 17.48 14.96
CA MET A 33 -12.63 16.63 14.76
C MET A 33 -11.77 16.77 16.00
N SER A 34 -11.67 15.73 16.80
CA SER A 34 -10.87 15.76 18.03
C SER A 34 -9.89 14.60 18.02
N GLY A 35 -8.64 14.86 18.33
CA GLY A 35 -7.65 13.79 18.47
C GLY A 35 -6.22 14.13 18.12
N ALA A 36 -6.00 15.00 17.16
CA ALA A 36 -4.64 15.40 16.80
C ALA A 36 -4.00 16.31 17.86
N LYS A 37 -2.69 16.15 18.05
CA LYS A 37 -1.86 16.97 18.93
C LYS A 37 -0.50 17.17 18.27
N THR A 38 -0.50 17.87 17.14
CA THR A 38 0.72 18.14 16.38
C THR A 38 1.50 19.33 16.93
N GLY A 39 0.89 20.14 17.77
CA GLY A 39 1.41 21.43 18.23
C GLY A 39 0.95 22.61 17.39
N TYR A 40 0.10 22.37 16.41
CA TYR A 40 -0.53 23.39 15.55
C TYR A 40 -2.05 23.34 15.71
N PRO A 41 -2.61 23.99 16.75
CA PRO A 41 -4.03 23.85 17.12
C PRO A 41 -5.02 24.17 15.99
N GLN A 42 -4.64 25.05 15.05
CA GLN A 42 -5.46 25.39 13.90
C GLN A 42 -5.67 24.17 12.95
N PHE A 43 -4.66 23.33 12.81
CA PHE A 43 -4.74 22.10 11.99
C PHE A 43 -5.27 20.93 12.82
N ASP A 44 -4.92 20.84 14.09
CA ASP A 44 -5.39 19.79 15.00
C ASP A 44 -6.92 19.68 15.01
N ARG A 45 -7.63 20.79 14.81
CA ARG A 45 -9.11 20.83 14.75
C ARG A 45 -9.71 20.21 13.50
N THR A 46 -8.92 20.00 12.46
CA THR A 46 -9.37 19.45 11.18
C THR A 46 -9.00 17.99 11.03
N MET A 47 -8.25 17.45 11.99
CA MET A 47 -7.75 16.09 12.00
C MET A 47 -8.41 15.24 13.07
N GLY A 48 -8.54 13.95 12.80
CA GLY A 48 -9.13 13.01 13.72
C GLY A 48 -8.97 11.57 13.25
N TYR A 49 -9.46 10.65 14.07
CA TYR A 49 -9.55 9.25 13.68
C TYR A 49 -10.78 8.61 14.31
N PHE A 50 -11.20 7.51 13.74
CA PHE A 50 -12.23 6.64 14.30
C PHE A 50 -11.98 5.21 13.84
N GLU A 51 -12.53 4.26 14.60
CA GLU A 51 -12.52 2.85 14.25
C GLU A 51 -13.94 2.39 13.93
N TYR A 52 -14.08 1.58 12.89
CA TYR A 52 -15.35 0.97 12.51
C TYR A 52 -15.11 -0.44 11.96
N GLY A 53 -15.70 -1.44 12.58
CA GLY A 53 -15.42 -2.84 12.25
C GLY A 53 -13.93 -3.16 12.39
N ASP A 54 -13.33 -3.72 11.35
CA ASP A 54 -11.92 -4.10 11.30
C ASP A 54 -11.01 -3.00 10.73
N ALA A 55 -11.53 -1.78 10.61
CA ALA A 55 -10.82 -0.67 10.00
C ALA A 55 -10.59 0.50 10.95
N ILE A 56 -9.42 1.13 10.85
CA ILE A 56 -9.13 2.46 11.39
C ILE A 56 -9.08 3.48 10.26
N PHE A 57 -9.74 4.60 10.46
CA PHE A 57 -9.77 5.73 9.55
C PHE A 57 -9.08 6.92 10.20
N VAL A 58 -8.05 7.44 9.54
CA VAL A 58 -7.32 8.63 10.00
C VAL A 58 -7.55 9.75 9.00
N ILE A 59 -8.00 10.90 9.49
CA ILE A 59 -8.27 12.09 8.70
C ILE A 59 -7.14 13.08 8.93
N LEU A 60 -6.45 13.48 7.86
CA LEU A 60 -5.40 14.48 7.87
C LEU A 60 -5.91 15.78 7.26
N ASN A 61 -5.25 16.88 7.56
CA ASN A 61 -5.55 18.16 6.95
C ASN A 61 -4.98 18.25 5.52
N GLY A 62 -3.67 18.14 5.38
CA GLY A 62 -2.97 18.26 4.09
C GLY A 62 -2.93 19.68 3.49
N GLU A 63 -3.83 20.56 3.90
CA GLU A 63 -3.96 21.95 3.43
C GLU A 63 -3.19 22.90 4.37
N VAL A 64 -1.89 22.99 4.18
CA VAL A 64 -1.00 23.72 5.09
C VAL A 64 -0.51 25.03 4.50
N THR A 65 -0.69 26.10 5.26
CA THR A 65 -0.11 27.42 5.01
C THR A 65 0.40 28.03 6.32
N PRO A 66 1.39 28.91 6.32
CA PRO A 66 2.16 29.41 5.16
C PRO A 66 3.10 28.35 4.58
N ALA A 67 3.48 28.54 3.33
CA ALA A 67 4.27 27.54 2.56
C ALA A 67 5.66 27.27 3.16
N ASP A 68 6.25 28.21 3.85
CA ASP A 68 7.57 28.08 4.51
C ASP A 68 7.54 27.11 5.72
N GLN A 69 6.36 26.84 6.29
CA GLN A 69 6.17 25.89 7.39
C GLN A 69 5.56 24.56 6.95
N LYS A 70 5.18 24.44 5.68
CA LYS A 70 4.45 23.27 5.16
C LYS A 70 5.19 21.97 5.47
N ALA A 71 6.47 21.89 5.21
CA ALA A 71 7.27 20.69 5.43
C ALA A 71 7.27 20.22 6.89
N GLU A 72 7.44 21.15 7.84
CA GLU A 72 7.44 20.81 9.26
C GLU A 72 6.05 20.35 9.73
N ILE A 73 5.00 21.07 9.34
CA ILE A 73 3.63 20.76 9.73
C ILE A 73 3.20 19.42 9.15
N MET A 74 3.41 19.17 7.85
CA MET A 74 3.11 17.90 7.19
C MET A 74 3.84 16.73 7.85
N LYS A 75 5.11 16.92 8.21
CA LYS A 75 5.85 15.89 8.95
C LYS A 75 5.21 15.58 10.30
N LYS A 76 4.76 16.59 11.04
CA LYS A 76 4.07 16.38 12.33
C LYS A 76 2.71 15.72 12.18
N GLU A 77 1.96 16.04 11.13
CA GLU A 77 0.72 15.36 10.80
C GLU A 77 0.97 13.86 10.54
N LEU A 78 2.00 13.53 9.75
CA LEU A 78 2.36 12.15 9.45
C LEU A 78 2.91 11.41 10.68
N GLN A 79 3.69 12.05 11.55
CA GLN A 79 4.12 11.50 12.83
C GLN A 79 2.93 11.17 13.72
N TRP A 80 1.96 12.08 13.81
CA TRP A 80 0.73 11.83 14.54
C TRP A 80 -0.08 10.69 13.90
N CYS A 81 -0.24 10.68 12.58
CA CYS A 81 -0.89 9.60 11.84
C CYS A 81 -0.28 8.24 12.17
N LYS A 82 1.06 8.14 12.08
CA LYS A 82 1.78 6.93 12.44
C LYS A 82 1.49 6.49 13.87
N SER A 83 1.52 7.41 14.82
CA SER A 83 1.26 7.09 16.23
C SER A 83 -0.14 6.54 16.46
N VAL A 84 -1.14 7.04 15.72
CA VAL A 84 -2.53 6.55 15.76
C VAL A 84 -2.63 5.17 15.13
N LEU A 85 -2.03 4.98 13.96
CA LEU A 85 -2.04 3.69 13.26
C LEU A 85 -1.32 2.60 14.05
N ASP A 86 -0.20 2.92 14.70
CA ASP A 86 0.58 1.96 15.50
C ASP A 86 -0.10 1.60 16.83
N ALA A 87 -0.95 2.48 17.36
CA ALA A 87 -1.72 2.23 18.57
C ALA A 87 -2.99 1.40 18.32
N SER A 88 -3.41 1.24 17.07
CA SER A 88 -4.62 0.50 16.69
C SER A 88 -4.30 -0.95 16.36
N ASP A 89 -5.16 -1.86 16.81
CA ASP A 89 -5.13 -3.28 16.47
C ASP A 89 -5.96 -3.61 15.22
N LYS A 90 -6.53 -2.58 14.57
CA LYS A 90 -7.37 -2.76 13.40
C LYS A 90 -6.56 -3.25 12.20
N LYS A 91 -7.18 -4.16 11.47
CA LYS A 91 -6.61 -4.82 10.32
C LYS A 91 -6.37 -3.88 9.15
N TRP A 92 -7.37 -3.04 8.85
CA TRP A 92 -7.36 -2.15 7.70
C TRP A 92 -6.98 -0.73 8.12
N ARG A 93 -5.99 -0.15 7.44
CA ARG A 93 -5.50 1.20 7.68
C ARG A 93 -5.92 2.11 6.55
N ILE A 94 -6.82 3.02 6.83
CA ILE A 94 -7.36 3.97 5.85
C ILE A 94 -6.93 5.38 6.25
N VAL A 95 -6.34 6.12 5.31
CA VAL A 95 -5.99 7.53 5.49
C VAL A 95 -6.80 8.37 4.51
N MET A 96 -7.28 9.51 4.98
CA MET A 96 -8.15 10.42 4.22
C MET A 96 -7.58 11.82 4.27
N THR A 97 -7.51 12.48 3.11
CA THR A 97 -7.12 13.90 2.99
C THR A 97 -7.79 14.53 1.77
N HIS A 98 -7.68 15.85 1.60
CA HIS A 98 -8.26 16.51 0.42
C HIS A 98 -7.41 16.30 -0.83
N ALA A 99 -6.14 16.68 -0.81
CA ALA A 99 -5.23 16.52 -1.94
C ALA A 99 -4.46 15.19 -1.83
N GLY A 100 -4.26 14.49 -2.95
CA GLY A 100 -3.58 13.20 -3.03
C GLY A 100 -2.29 13.24 -3.84
N PRO A 101 -1.38 12.27 -3.62
CA PRO A 101 -0.10 12.21 -4.32
C PRO A 101 -0.17 11.66 -5.74
N TYR A 102 -1.26 11.01 -6.11
CA TYR A 102 -1.49 10.44 -7.45
C TYR A 102 -2.78 11.00 -8.01
N THR A 103 -2.68 12.20 -8.54
CA THR A 103 -3.78 12.99 -9.13
C THR A 103 -3.43 13.32 -10.59
N SER A 104 -4.36 13.87 -11.33
CA SER A 104 -4.20 14.14 -12.76
C SER A 104 -4.23 15.63 -13.09
N ASN A 105 -5.26 16.36 -12.67
CA ASN A 105 -5.45 17.74 -13.08
C ASN A 105 -4.57 18.70 -12.30
N HIS A 106 -4.54 18.61 -10.97
CA HIS A 106 -3.65 19.40 -10.13
C HIS A 106 -2.25 18.79 -10.07
N ASP A 107 -1.26 19.63 -9.82
CA ASP A 107 0.11 19.14 -9.66
C ASP A 107 0.26 18.39 -8.33
N PRO A 108 0.53 17.07 -8.35
CA PRO A 108 0.66 16.29 -7.13
C PRO A 108 1.94 16.59 -6.35
N LEU A 109 2.93 17.28 -6.93
CA LEU A 109 4.24 17.53 -6.31
C LEU A 109 4.13 18.28 -4.99
N ASP A 110 3.09 19.09 -4.83
CA ASP A 110 2.84 19.84 -3.59
C ASP A 110 2.67 18.98 -2.34
N VAL A 111 2.20 17.73 -2.49
CA VAL A 111 1.94 16.82 -1.37
C VAL A 111 2.64 15.47 -1.52
N ARG A 112 3.05 15.10 -2.74
CA ARG A 112 3.62 13.79 -3.05
C ARG A 112 4.88 13.50 -2.25
N ASP A 113 5.80 14.45 -2.18
CA ASP A 113 7.07 14.26 -1.47
C ASP A 113 6.87 13.92 0.01
N TYR A 114 5.84 14.45 0.64
CA TYR A 114 5.53 14.16 2.02
C TYR A 114 4.91 12.78 2.20
N TYR A 115 3.96 12.40 1.34
CA TYR A 115 3.24 11.14 1.47
C TYR A 115 4.01 9.92 0.98
N ILE A 116 4.98 10.09 0.06
CA ILE A 116 5.65 9.00 -0.64
C ILE A 116 7.12 8.88 -0.26
N ASN A 117 7.86 10.00 -0.19
CA ASN A 117 9.33 9.97 -0.16
C ASN A 117 9.94 9.88 1.24
N ASP A 118 9.17 10.05 2.32
CA ASP A 118 9.68 9.88 3.67
C ASP A 118 9.91 8.40 4.01
N SER A 119 11.02 8.12 4.71
CA SER A 119 11.42 6.74 5.01
C SER A 119 10.62 6.07 6.10
N GLU A 120 10.07 6.87 6.98
CA GLU A 120 9.43 6.40 8.21
C GLU A 120 7.94 6.73 8.21
N TYR A 121 7.58 7.85 7.56
CA TYR A 121 6.23 8.42 7.60
C TYR A 121 5.52 8.40 6.24
N SER A 122 6.09 7.77 5.21
CA SER A 122 5.34 7.54 3.97
C SER A 122 4.15 6.61 4.22
N LEU A 123 3.13 6.73 3.40
CA LEU A 123 1.93 5.90 3.50
C LEU A 123 2.26 4.40 3.38
N ASP A 124 3.21 4.05 2.50
CA ASP A 124 3.71 2.67 2.37
C ASP A 124 4.43 2.20 3.63
N ALA A 125 5.30 3.04 4.23
CA ALA A 125 6.02 2.70 5.46
C ALA A 125 5.08 2.53 6.65
N MET A 126 3.98 3.29 6.69
CA MET A 126 2.93 3.17 7.69
C MET A 126 1.97 2.00 7.40
N GLY A 127 2.12 1.34 6.24
CA GLY A 127 1.29 0.23 5.83
C GLY A 127 -0.18 0.62 5.61
N VAL A 128 -0.42 1.75 4.98
CA VAL A 128 -1.76 2.20 4.60
C VAL A 128 -2.29 1.31 3.47
N ASP A 129 -3.49 0.78 3.62
CA ASP A 129 -4.13 -0.08 2.62
C ASP A 129 -4.88 0.74 1.57
N LEU A 130 -5.59 1.77 2.03
CA LEU A 130 -6.40 2.64 1.18
C LEU A 130 -6.23 4.10 1.58
N PHE A 131 -5.90 4.93 0.59
CA PHE A 131 -5.82 6.37 0.73
C PHE A 131 -6.93 7.02 -0.07
N LEU A 132 -7.80 7.78 0.61
CA LEU A 132 -8.93 8.44 0.00
C LEU A 132 -8.67 9.94 -0.12
N ASN A 133 -8.82 10.48 -1.32
CA ASN A 133 -8.69 11.91 -1.55
C ASN A 133 -9.73 12.45 -2.54
N GLY A 134 -9.82 13.76 -2.61
CA GLY A 134 -10.63 14.51 -3.55
C GLY A 134 -9.79 15.44 -4.40
N HIS A 135 -10.11 16.73 -4.41
CA HIS A 135 -9.43 17.82 -5.08
C HIS A 135 -9.49 17.80 -6.62
N ASP A 136 -9.04 16.74 -7.24
CA ASP A 136 -9.30 16.49 -8.65
C ASP A 136 -10.73 15.98 -8.81
N HIS A 137 -11.55 16.71 -9.52
CA HIS A 137 -12.96 16.42 -9.72
C HIS A 137 -13.18 15.36 -10.79
N ILE A 138 -12.33 14.35 -10.78
CA ILE A 138 -12.35 13.16 -11.65
C ILE A 138 -12.10 11.92 -10.79
N TYR A 139 -12.64 10.79 -11.16
CA TYR A 139 -12.35 9.53 -10.50
C TYR A 139 -11.06 8.92 -11.04
N ILE A 140 -10.11 8.66 -10.15
CA ILE A 140 -8.83 8.01 -10.49
C ILE A 140 -8.51 6.99 -9.40
N ARG A 141 -8.09 5.79 -9.82
CA ARG A 141 -7.55 4.78 -8.93
C ARG A 141 -6.14 4.39 -9.36
N SER A 142 -5.25 4.31 -8.39
CA SER A 142 -3.86 3.88 -8.57
C SER A 142 -3.48 2.94 -7.43
N THR A 143 -2.68 1.90 -7.71
CA THR A 143 -2.08 1.08 -6.66
C THR A 143 -0.57 1.13 -6.79
N VAL A 144 0.07 1.66 -5.76
CA VAL A 144 1.50 2.01 -5.81
C VAL A 144 2.20 1.54 -4.55
N LYS A 145 3.44 1.07 -4.70
CA LYS A 145 4.35 0.75 -3.60
C LYS A 145 5.73 1.30 -3.91
N ASN A 146 6.28 2.08 -2.98
CA ASN A 146 7.58 2.75 -3.16
C ASN A 146 7.66 3.52 -4.49
N ASP A 147 6.60 4.23 -4.83
CA ASP A 147 6.45 4.99 -6.08
C ASP A 147 6.47 4.15 -7.38
N ILE A 148 6.19 2.87 -7.27
CA ILE A 148 6.10 1.94 -8.41
C ILE A 148 4.71 1.36 -8.45
N LYS A 149 4.09 1.37 -9.63
CA LYS A 149 2.79 0.73 -9.85
C LYS A 149 2.88 -0.77 -9.58
N VAL A 150 1.95 -1.27 -8.77
CA VAL A 150 1.83 -2.69 -8.41
C VAL A 150 0.39 -3.15 -8.59
N ASN A 151 0.11 -4.44 -8.39
CA ASN A 151 -1.26 -4.92 -8.41
C ASN A 151 -2.03 -4.46 -7.17
N THR A 152 -3.34 -4.35 -7.29
CA THR A 152 -4.22 -4.03 -6.16
C THR A 152 -4.03 -5.06 -5.03
N GLY A 153 -3.75 -4.56 -3.82
CA GLY A 153 -3.42 -5.36 -2.65
C GLY A 153 -1.92 -5.56 -2.38
N ASP A 154 -1.05 -5.25 -3.34
CA ASP A 154 0.41 -5.36 -3.16
C ASP A 154 1.07 -4.05 -2.69
N GLY A 155 0.29 -2.97 -2.59
CA GLY A 155 0.71 -1.64 -2.14
C GLY A 155 -0.47 -0.82 -1.63
N THR A 156 -0.25 0.46 -1.38
CA THR A 156 -1.32 1.40 -1.02
C THR A 156 -2.19 1.67 -2.26
N THR A 157 -3.50 1.48 -2.12
CA THR A 157 -4.46 1.90 -3.15
C THR A 157 -4.87 3.34 -2.90
N TYR A 158 -4.62 4.20 -3.87
CA TYR A 158 -4.98 5.63 -3.87
C TYR A 158 -6.26 5.81 -4.69
N LEU A 159 -7.23 6.47 -4.09
CA LEU A 159 -8.53 6.71 -4.70
C LEU A 159 -8.89 8.18 -4.65
N THR A 160 -8.86 8.84 -5.80
CA THR A 160 -9.46 10.15 -5.99
C THR A 160 -10.93 9.96 -6.30
N GLY A 161 -11.82 10.42 -5.41
CA GLY A 161 -13.22 9.99 -5.35
C GLY A 161 -14.14 10.56 -6.44
N GLY A 162 -13.64 11.41 -7.34
CA GLY A 162 -14.47 12.10 -8.32
C GLY A 162 -15.30 13.24 -7.70
N THR A 163 -16.39 13.59 -8.32
CA THR A 163 -17.30 14.63 -7.86
C THR A 163 -18.76 14.18 -7.91
N VAL A 164 -19.55 14.61 -6.95
CA VAL A 164 -21.00 14.50 -6.95
C VAL A 164 -21.68 15.86 -7.25
N GLY A 165 -20.86 16.87 -7.47
CA GLY A 165 -21.30 18.23 -7.86
C GLY A 165 -21.34 18.42 -9.37
N ASN A 166 -21.20 19.67 -9.80
CA ASN A 166 -21.24 20.11 -11.20
C ASN A 166 -19.91 20.72 -11.68
N LYS A 167 -18.81 20.47 -10.97
CA LYS A 167 -17.48 20.87 -11.37
C LYS A 167 -16.68 19.63 -11.70
N PHE A 168 -16.15 19.56 -12.92
CA PHE A 168 -15.45 18.43 -13.47
C PHE A 168 -14.08 18.86 -13.98
N TYR A 169 -13.13 17.91 -14.02
CA TYR A 169 -11.80 18.13 -14.58
C TYR A 169 -11.45 17.03 -15.56
N GLU A 170 -10.59 17.37 -16.51
CA GLU A 170 -10.07 16.44 -17.50
C GLU A 170 -8.94 15.56 -16.92
N TYR A 171 -8.84 14.34 -17.42
CA TYR A 171 -7.71 13.48 -17.15
C TYR A 171 -6.50 13.95 -17.97
N ILE A 172 -5.38 14.18 -17.29
CA ILE A 172 -4.12 14.60 -17.93
C ILE A 172 -3.10 13.45 -17.81
N PRO A 173 -2.97 12.60 -18.86
CA PRO A 173 -2.11 11.42 -18.85
C PRO A 173 -0.67 11.69 -18.42
N ALA A 174 -0.08 12.77 -18.89
CA ALA A 174 1.31 13.13 -18.63
C ALA A 174 1.68 13.24 -17.13
N ARG A 175 0.68 13.34 -16.24
CA ARG A 175 0.90 13.47 -14.81
C ARG A 175 0.74 12.18 -14.03
N SER A 176 -0.04 11.22 -14.53
CA SER A 176 -0.45 10.07 -13.73
C SER A 176 -0.48 8.72 -14.44
N ASP A 177 -0.29 8.65 -15.77
CA ASP A 177 -0.37 7.40 -16.52
C ASP A 177 0.52 6.28 -15.98
N TYR A 178 1.70 6.62 -15.46
CA TYR A 178 2.65 5.64 -14.93
C TYR A 178 2.12 4.89 -13.69
N SER A 179 1.15 5.45 -12.98
CA SER A 179 0.59 4.89 -11.74
C SER A 179 -0.89 4.50 -11.85
N THR A 180 -1.61 5.06 -12.82
CA THR A 180 -3.07 4.92 -12.90
C THR A 180 -3.49 3.50 -13.29
N ASP A 181 -4.38 2.90 -12.51
CA ASP A 181 -5.03 1.62 -12.80
C ASP A 181 -6.31 1.84 -13.59
N PHE A 182 -7.08 2.84 -13.19
CA PHE A 182 -8.35 3.20 -13.80
C PHE A 182 -8.67 4.68 -13.59
N TYR A 183 -9.30 5.31 -14.56
CA TYR A 183 -9.91 6.64 -14.48
C TYR A 183 -11.21 6.68 -15.28
N THR A 184 -12.04 7.70 -15.06
CA THR A 184 -13.27 7.88 -15.83
C THR A 184 -12.99 8.66 -17.11
N ASP A 185 -13.39 8.09 -18.26
CA ASP A 185 -13.23 8.76 -19.57
C ASP A 185 -14.27 9.88 -19.80
N GLU A 186 -15.43 9.77 -19.17
CA GLU A 186 -16.52 10.71 -19.32
C GLU A 186 -16.46 11.74 -18.18
N GLU A 187 -15.85 12.87 -18.48
CA GLU A 187 -15.41 13.86 -17.52
C GLU A 187 -16.56 14.65 -16.87
N ASP A 188 -17.64 14.89 -17.61
CA ASP A 188 -18.78 15.72 -17.14
C ASP A 188 -19.84 14.91 -16.37
N LYS A 189 -19.47 13.81 -15.76
CA LYS A 189 -20.40 12.94 -15.04
C LYS A 189 -20.06 12.78 -13.57
N GLN A 190 -21.10 12.83 -12.76
CA GLN A 190 -20.98 12.60 -11.31
C GLN A 190 -20.55 11.16 -11.03
N VAL A 191 -19.61 11.00 -10.10
CA VAL A 191 -19.10 9.71 -9.64
C VAL A 191 -19.13 9.65 -8.12
N PHE A 192 -19.54 8.51 -7.57
CA PHE A 192 -19.35 8.16 -6.17
C PHE A 192 -18.91 6.70 -6.04
N SER A 193 -18.32 6.37 -4.91
CA SER A 193 -17.87 5.00 -4.63
C SER A 193 -18.61 4.42 -3.42
N ILE A 194 -18.91 3.12 -3.51
CA ILE A 194 -19.28 2.29 -2.35
C ILE A 194 -18.07 1.44 -2.00
N ILE A 195 -17.65 1.51 -0.74
CA ILE A 195 -16.50 0.76 -0.23
C ILE A 195 -16.98 -0.13 0.91
N GLU A 196 -16.86 -1.43 0.74
CA GLU A 196 -17.28 -2.46 1.68
C GLU A 196 -16.07 -3.03 2.38
N PHE A 197 -16.08 -3.03 3.70
CA PHE A 197 -15.02 -3.58 4.55
C PHE A 197 -15.47 -4.92 5.11
N SER A 198 -14.63 -5.92 4.95
CA SER A 198 -14.80 -7.24 5.55
C SER A 198 -13.53 -7.64 6.29
N GLU A 199 -13.58 -8.75 7.00
CA GLU A 199 -12.40 -9.32 7.65
C GLU A 199 -11.24 -9.55 6.67
N ASN A 200 -11.53 -9.99 5.44
CA ASN A 200 -10.53 -10.48 4.50
C ASN A 200 -10.31 -9.58 3.26
N SER A 201 -11.15 -8.57 3.07
CA SER A 201 -11.00 -7.67 1.92
C SER A 201 -11.68 -6.32 2.10
N ILE A 202 -11.17 -5.34 1.37
CA ILE A 202 -11.85 -4.08 1.07
C ILE A 202 -12.29 -4.16 -0.39
N LYS A 203 -13.60 -4.04 -0.64
CA LYS A 203 -14.15 -4.02 -2.00
C LYS A 203 -14.67 -2.63 -2.32
N GLY A 204 -14.19 -2.05 -3.40
CA GLY A 204 -14.67 -0.77 -3.89
C GLY A 204 -15.39 -0.92 -5.23
N THR A 205 -16.48 -0.19 -5.40
CA THR A 205 -17.19 -0.05 -6.67
C THR A 205 -17.50 1.41 -6.91
N ALA A 206 -17.03 1.95 -8.02
CA ALA A 206 -17.35 3.30 -8.46
C ALA A 206 -18.57 3.29 -9.38
N TYR A 207 -19.47 4.20 -9.11
CA TYR A 207 -20.71 4.38 -9.87
C TYR A 207 -20.71 5.74 -10.52
N GLN A 208 -20.89 5.77 -11.84
CA GLN A 208 -20.97 6.98 -12.63
C GLN A 208 -22.42 7.21 -13.10
N LYS A 209 -22.87 8.46 -13.02
CA LYS A 209 -24.19 8.88 -13.50
C LYS A 209 -24.25 8.75 -15.03
N GLN A 210 -25.34 8.20 -15.55
CA GLN A 210 -25.51 7.96 -16.99
C GLN A 210 -26.45 8.97 -17.66
N ASP A 211 -27.41 9.47 -16.93
CA ASP A 211 -28.46 10.36 -17.43
C ASP A 211 -28.67 11.50 -16.44
N GLU A 212 -28.50 12.76 -16.88
CA GLU A 212 -28.60 13.94 -16.03
C GLU A 212 -29.99 14.14 -15.46
N ASP A 213 -31.00 13.77 -16.19
CA ASP A 213 -32.43 13.95 -15.82
C ASP A 213 -32.94 12.82 -14.91
N ASN A 214 -32.19 11.71 -14.82
CA ASN A 214 -32.58 10.55 -14.03
C ASN A 214 -31.62 10.32 -12.84
N TRP A 215 -32.05 10.65 -11.65
CA TRP A 215 -31.28 10.48 -10.41
C TRP A 215 -30.94 9.02 -10.05
N ASN A 216 -31.55 8.05 -10.68
CA ASN A 216 -31.28 6.63 -10.45
C ASN A 216 -30.45 5.98 -11.57
N SER A 217 -29.91 6.75 -12.50
CA SER A 217 -29.18 6.27 -13.68
C SER A 217 -27.68 6.06 -13.41
N PHE A 218 -27.31 5.39 -12.32
CA PHE A 218 -25.92 5.09 -12.02
C PHE A 218 -25.52 3.70 -12.54
N LYS A 219 -24.34 3.61 -13.14
CA LYS A 219 -23.72 2.37 -13.62
C LYS A 219 -22.37 2.18 -12.97
N ALA A 220 -22.05 0.96 -12.58
CA ALA A 220 -20.70 0.61 -12.13
C ALA A 220 -19.70 0.76 -13.29
N VAL A 221 -18.64 1.52 -13.06
CA VAL A 221 -17.58 1.81 -14.04
C VAL A 221 -16.24 1.25 -13.63
N ASP A 222 -15.97 1.13 -12.33
CA ASP A 222 -14.77 0.45 -11.80
C ASP A 222 -15.17 -0.44 -10.62
N SER A 223 -14.43 -1.54 -10.44
CA SER A 223 -14.56 -2.43 -9.30
C SER A 223 -13.20 -3.01 -8.96
N TYR A 224 -12.85 -3.00 -7.68
CA TYR A 224 -11.57 -3.52 -7.20
C TYR A 224 -11.72 -4.21 -5.85
N GLU A 225 -10.77 -5.08 -5.53
CA GLU A 225 -10.69 -5.76 -4.26
C GLU A 225 -9.25 -5.67 -3.72
N ILE A 226 -9.09 -5.06 -2.54
CA ILE A 226 -7.85 -5.05 -1.79
C ILE A 226 -7.90 -6.22 -0.84
N ARG A 227 -7.00 -7.19 -1.02
CA ARG A 227 -6.77 -8.29 -0.09
C ARG A 227 -5.41 -8.08 0.53
N ASN A 228 -5.36 -7.98 1.84
CA ASN A 228 -4.08 -7.83 2.51
C ASN A 228 -3.38 -9.18 2.66
N THR A 229 -2.83 -9.65 1.56
CA THR A 229 -2.07 -10.91 1.53
C THR A 229 -0.72 -10.82 2.23
N LEU A 230 -0.24 -9.60 2.50
CA LEU A 230 1.06 -9.36 3.14
C LEU A 230 0.98 -9.32 4.67
N ARG A 231 -0.18 -8.96 5.24
CA ARG A 231 -0.40 -8.93 6.70
C ARG A 231 -1.04 -10.21 7.23
N GLU A 232 -1.85 -10.83 6.43
CA GLU A 232 -2.37 -12.17 6.66
C GLU A 232 -1.71 -13.11 5.68
N GLY A 233 -0.62 -13.71 6.10
CA GLY A 233 -0.14 -14.86 5.39
C GLY A 233 -1.28 -15.85 5.29
N LYS A 234 -1.57 -16.34 4.09
CA LYS A 234 -2.52 -17.42 3.90
C LYS A 234 -2.09 -18.61 4.72
N ASP A 235 -3.02 -19.27 5.38
CA ASP A 235 -2.75 -20.56 5.96
C ASP A 235 -2.44 -21.56 4.83
N ALA A 236 -1.56 -22.54 5.09
CA ALA A 236 -1.23 -23.56 4.08
C ALA A 236 -2.47 -24.32 3.60
N GLU A 237 -3.52 -24.37 4.42
CA GLU A 237 -4.83 -24.96 4.12
C GLU A 237 -5.59 -24.23 3.00
N ASP A 238 -5.27 -22.95 2.76
CA ASP A 238 -5.88 -22.17 1.68
C ASP A 238 -5.36 -22.54 0.29
N PHE A 239 -4.28 -23.32 0.23
CA PHE A 239 -3.67 -23.75 -1.02
C PHE A 239 -3.98 -25.20 -1.36
N THR A 240 -4.51 -25.42 -2.54
CA THR A 240 -4.92 -26.76 -3.02
C THR A 240 -3.76 -27.72 -3.27
N ASP A 241 -2.55 -27.20 -3.43
CA ASP A 241 -1.33 -27.96 -3.71
C ASP A 241 -0.41 -28.13 -2.49
N ILE A 242 -0.88 -27.82 -1.27
CA ILE A 242 -0.22 -28.10 0.00
C ILE A 242 -1.03 -29.13 0.81
N PRO A 243 -0.82 -30.42 0.62
CA PRO A 243 -1.51 -31.44 1.43
C PRO A 243 -1.14 -31.33 2.91
N ALA A 244 -2.10 -31.45 3.82
CA ALA A 244 -1.88 -31.36 5.27
C ALA A 244 -0.83 -32.34 5.82
N GLY A 245 -0.57 -33.46 5.15
CA GLY A 245 0.47 -34.43 5.51
C GLY A 245 1.79 -34.26 4.77
N ALA A 246 1.96 -33.20 3.98
CA ALA A 246 3.21 -32.97 3.26
C ALA A 246 4.36 -32.69 4.22
N TRP A 247 5.53 -33.27 3.97
CA TRP A 247 6.73 -33.07 4.77
C TRP A 247 7.17 -31.59 4.88
N TYR A 248 6.76 -30.75 3.95
CA TYR A 248 7.02 -29.31 3.89
C TYR A 248 5.85 -28.47 4.43
N TYR A 249 4.77 -29.09 4.91
CA TYR A 249 3.54 -28.40 5.34
C TYR A 249 3.84 -27.30 6.36
N ASP A 250 4.57 -27.62 7.45
CA ASP A 250 4.94 -26.64 8.48
C ASP A 250 5.78 -25.47 7.93
N ALA A 251 6.65 -25.76 6.96
CA ALA A 251 7.47 -24.72 6.33
C ALA A 251 6.64 -23.84 5.40
N ALA A 252 5.75 -24.44 4.63
CA ALA A 252 4.79 -23.70 3.81
C ALA A 252 3.87 -22.84 4.68
N GLN A 253 3.30 -23.41 5.74
CA GLN A 253 2.49 -22.69 6.72
C GLN A 253 3.24 -21.47 7.29
N TYR A 254 4.51 -21.66 7.65
CA TYR A 254 5.31 -20.57 8.19
C TYR A 254 5.54 -19.45 7.18
N VAL A 255 5.95 -19.75 5.95
CA VAL A 255 6.27 -18.73 4.95
C VAL A 255 5.06 -18.03 4.40
N THR A 256 3.93 -18.73 4.28
CA THR A 256 2.67 -18.14 3.83
C THR A 256 2.03 -17.30 4.92
N LYS A 257 1.91 -17.83 6.14
CA LYS A 257 1.33 -17.13 7.29
C LYS A 257 2.08 -15.86 7.69
N ASN A 258 3.40 -15.83 7.48
CA ASN A 258 4.22 -14.65 7.76
C ASN A 258 4.43 -13.76 6.52
N GLY A 259 3.70 -13.99 5.43
CA GLY A 259 3.80 -13.18 4.22
C GLY A 259 5.19 -13.16 3.57
N LEU A 260 6.01 -14.20 3.83
CA LEU A 260 7.37 -14.29 3.27
C LEU A 260 7.34 -14.74 1.82
N LEU A 261 6.43 -15.66 1.49
CA LEU A 261 6.15 -16.12 0.13
C LEU A 261 4.65 -16.15 -0.09
N SER A 262 4.21 -15.67 -1.22
CA SER A 262 2.85 -15.82 -1.74
C SER A 262 2.76 -17.01 -2.68
N GLY A 263 1.54 -17.49 -2.92
CA GLY A 263 1.32 -18.50 -3.97
C GLY A 263 1.53 -17.93 -5.37
N ASP A 264 1.75 -18.81 -6.32
CA ASP A 264 1.82 -18.46 -7.76
C ASP A 264 0.46 -17.97 -8.28
N LYS A 265 -0.61 -18.48 -7.69
CA LYS A 265 -2.00 -18.08 -7.96
C LYS A 265 -2.79 -18.02 -6.65
N ALA A 266 -4.02 -17.55 -6.74
CA ALA A 266 -4.88 -17.34 -5.57
C ALA A 266 -4.99 -18.57 -4.65
N TYR A 267 -4.99 -19.79 -5.20
CA TYR A 267 -5.15 -21.06 -4.47
C TYR A 267 -4.08 -22.11 -4.81
N GLU A 268 -3.01 -21.72 -5.48
CA GLU A 268 -1.85 -22.58 -5.81
C GLU A 268 -0.58 -21.94 -5.25
N PHE A 269 0.06 -22.61 -4.32
CA PHE A 269 1.34 -22.16 -3.75
C PHE A 269 2.51 -22.35 -4.71
N GLY A 270 2.44 -23.37 -5.57
CA GLY A 270 3.53 -23.73 -6.44
C GLY A 270 4.58 -24.59 -5.75
N ALA A 271 4.16 -25.43 -4.79
CA ALA A 271 5.05 -26.23 -3.91
C ALA A 271 6.12 -27.04 -4.64
N ASN A 272 5.83 -27.46 -5.88
CA ASN A 272 6.73 -28.25 -6.72
C ASN A 272 7.55 -27.40 -7.72
N LYS A 273 7.41 -26.07 -7.69
CA LYS A 273 8.15 -25.18 -8.57
C LYS A 273 9.42 -24.69 -7.91
N ALA A 274 10.45 -24.47 -8.71
CA ALA A 274 11.67 -23.83 -8.24
C ALA A 274 11.42 -22.33 -8.06
N LEU A 275 11.85 -21.76 -6.93
CA LEU A 275 11.81 -20.32 -6.71
C LEU A 275 12.76 -19.61 -7.68
N THR A 276 12.34 -18.44 -8.16
CA THR A 276 13.23 -17.55 -8.91
C THR A 276 14.12 -16.73 -7.97
N ARG A 277 15.18 -16.17 -8.49
CA ARG A 277 16.06 -15.27 -7.74
C ARG A 277 15.31 -14.03 -7.23
N ALA A 278 14.36 -13.51 -8.00
CA ALA A 278 13.50 -12.41 -7.58
C ALA A 278 12.60 -12.80 -6.40
N GLN A 279 11.98 -13.98 -6.45
CA GLN A 279 11.14 -14.47 -5.35
C GLN A 279 11.96 -14.69 -4.06
N VAL A 280 13.19 -15.19 -4.15
CA VAL A 280 14.07 -15.33 -2.98
C VAL A 280 14.47 -13.96 -2.43
N ALA A 281 14.83 -13.00 -3.28
CA ALA A 281 15.14 -11.63 -2.85
C ALA A 281 13.94 -11.01 -2.13
N GLN A 282 12.73 -11.19 -2.67
CA GLN A 282 11.49 -10.69 -2.07
C GLN A 282 11.20 -11.33 -0.72
N ALA A 283 11.34 -12.65 -0.60
CA ALA A 283 11.13 -13.36 0.66
C ALA A 283 12.10 -12.90 1.76
N LEU A 284 13.36 -12.67 1.40
CA LEU A 284 14.37 -12.17 2.33
C LEU A 284 14.12 -10.72 2.73
N TYR A 285 13.68 -9.90 1.80
CA TYR A 285 13.29 -8.52 2.05
C TYR A 285 12.07 -8.43 2.97
N ASN A 286 11.06 -9.29 2.75
CA ASN A 286 9.89 -9.41 3.62
C ASN A 286 10.30 -9.85 5.04
N LEU A 287 11.17 -10.85 5.14
CA LEU A 287 11.70 -11.33 6.42
C LEU A 287 12.46 -10.25 7.19
N ALA A 288 13.15 -9.35 6.49
CA ALA A 288 13.87 -8.22 7.08
C ALA A 288 12.94 -7.07 7.51
N GLY A 289 11.62 -7.20 7.31
CA GLY A 289 10.65 -6.15 7.64
C GLY A 289 10.58 -5.04 6.58
N GLN A 290 10.97 -5.35 5.33
CA GLN A 290 10.91 -4.45 4.18
C GLN A 290 11.61 -3.09 4.41
N PRO A 291 12.89 -3.09 4.80
CA PRO A 291 13.59 -1.86 5.15
C PRO A 291 13.67 -0.92 3.96
N LYS A 292 13.57 0.38 4.19
CA LYS A 292 13.70 1.39 3.15
C LYS A 292 14.99 1.22 2.36
N THR A 293 14.85 1.20 1.06
CA THR A 293 15.96 0.98 0.15
C THR A 293 15.95 2.02 -0.96
N LYS A 294 17.07 2.72 -1.12
CA LYS A 294 17.25 3.58 -2.29
C LYS A 294 17.38 2.70 -3.52
N LEU A 295 16.52 2.93 -4.51
CA LEU A 295 16.57 2.20 -5.77
C LEU A 295 17.84 2.58 -6.54
N THR A 296 18.43 1.58 -7.18
CA THR A 296 19.59 1.70 -8.04
C THR A 296 19.27 1.09 -9.41
N ASP A 297 19.89 1.60 -10.44
CA ASP A 297 19.81 1.04 -11.80
C ASP A 297 21.00 0.09 -12.07
N SER A 298 21.40 -0.68 -11.05
CA SER A 298 22.59 -1.53 -11.10
C SER A 298 22.47 -2.69 -12.08
N PHE A 299 21.24 -3.11 -12.40
CA PHE A 299 20.99 -4.29 -13.24
C PHE A 299 20.14 -3.96 -14.46
N SER A 300 20.70 -4.19 -15.64
CA SER A 300 20.04 -3.89 -16.92
C SER A 300 18.82 -4.79 -17.22
N ASP A 301 18.72 -5.94 -16.54
CA ASP A 301 17.62 -6.91 -16.66
C ASP A 301 16.57 -6.80 -15.53
N VAL A 302 16.64 -5.73 -14.74
CA VAL A 302 15.63 -5.40 -13.72
C VAL A 302 15.01 -4.06 -14.07
N PRO A 303 13.99 -4.04 -14.93
CA PRO A 303 13.35 -2.80 -15.36
C PRO A 303 12.68 -2.06 -14.20
N VAL A 304 12.41 -0.78 -14.37
CA VAL A 304 11.76 0.08 -13.35
C VAL A 304 10.40 -0.46 -12.89
N THR A 305 9.73 -1.22 -13.75
CA THR A 305 8.44 -1.86 -13.49
C THR A 305 8.52 -3.24 -12.85
N HIS A 306 9.74 -3.75 -12.57
CA HIS A 306 9.89 -5.09 -12.00
C HIS A 306 9.42 -5.13 -10.55
N GLN A 307 8.46 -6.00 -10.24
CA GLN A 307 7.81 -6.11 -8.93
C GLN A 307 8.79 -6.26 -7.74
N ALA A 308 9.83 -7.06 -7.91
CA ALA A 308 10.85 -7.27 -6.87
C ALA A 308 12.03 -6.28 -6.94
N ARG A 309 11.94 -5.17 -7.68
CA ARG A 309 13.06 -4.22 -7.87
C ARG A 309 13.61 -3.71 -6.55
N THR A 310 12.74 -3.33 -5.62
CA THR A 310 13.14 -2.83 -4.29
C THR A 310 13.86 -3.90 -3.48
N ALA A 311 13.33 -5.12 -3.48
CA ALA A 311 13.92 -6.26 -2.80
C ALA A 311 15.30 -6.63 -3.40
N ILE A 312 15.44 -6.57 -4.72
CA ILE A 312 16.70 -6.81 -5.43
C ILE A 312 17.72 -5.73 -5.08
N ALA A 313 17.34 -4.46 -5.11
CA ALA A 313 18.23 -3.35 -4.75
C ALA A 313 18.68 -3.44 -3.26
N TRP A 314 17.79 -3.85 -2.37
CA TRP A 314 18.12 -4.09 -0.98
C TRP A 314 19.07 -5.27 -0.81
N ALA A 315 18.80 -6.38 -1.49
CA ALA A 315 19.64 -7.59 -1.41
C ALA A 315 21.05 -7.33 -1.94
N GLU A 316 21.18 -6.55 -3.02
CA GLU A 316 22.48 -6.08 -3.54
C GLU A 316 23.20 -5.20 -2.52
N LYS A 317 22.54 -4.14 -2.04
CA LYS A 317 23.11 -3.17 -1.09
C LYS A 317 23.59 -3.82 0.20
N THR A 318 22.86 -4.80 0.69
CA THR A 318 23.19 -5.53 1.92
C THR A 318 24.20 -6.67 1.69
N GLY A 319 24.54 -6.96 0.44
CA GLY A 319 25.42 -8.07 0.08
C GLY A 319 24.78 -9.45 0.24
N ILE A 320 23.48 -9.53 0.51
CA ILE A 320 22.75 -10.80 0.68
C ILE A 320 22.67 -11.57 -0.64
N MET A 321 22.38 -10.85 -1.73
CA MET A 321 22.40 -11.42 -3.08
C MET A 321 23.16 -10.48 -4.03
N GLN A 322 23.99 -11.07 -4.89
CA GLN A 322 24.79 -10.34 -5.87
C GLN A 322 24.26 -10.59 -7.28
N GLY A 323 24.62 -9.71 -8.22
CA GLY A 323 24.42 -9.95 -9.65
C GLY A 323 25.17 -11.19 -10.14
N VAL A 324 24.78 -11.68 -11.31
CA VAL A 324 25.40 -12.85 -11.95
C VAL A 324 26.56 -12.49 -12.89
N GLY A 325 26.96 -11.23 -12.91
CA GLY A 325 27.95 -10.66 -13.81
C GLY A 325 27.32 -9.93 -15.01
N GLY A 326 28.13 -9.13 -15.72
CA GLY A 326 27.67 -8.40 -16.89
C GLY A 326 26.58 -7.35 -16.63
N GLY A 327 26.47 -6.82 -15.39
CA GLY A 327 25.43 -5.88 -15.03
C GLY A 327 24.03 -6.49 -15.00
N LYS A 328 23.93 -7.80 -14.71
CA LYS A 328 22.65 -8.53 -14.66
C LYS A 328 22.41 -9.18 -13.29
N PHE A 329 21.14 -9.23 -12.88
CA PHE A 329 20.68 -9.95 -11.70
C PHE A 329 20.10 -11.32 -12.03
N SER A 330 19.52 -11.49 -13.20
CA SER A 330 18.78 -12.66 -13.67
C SER A 330 17.58 -12.96 -12.77
N PRO A 331 16.58 -12.06 -12.66
CA PRO A 331 15.48 -12.16 -11.70
C PRO A 331 14.67 -13.44 -11.86
N ASP A 332 14.43 -13.89 -13.10
CA ASP A 332 13.58 -15.05 -13.41
C ASP A 332 14.34 -16.38 -13.38
N ARG A 333 15.67 -16.35 -13.20
CA ARG A 333 16.48 -17.59 -13.10
C ARG A 333 16.12 -18.33 -11.81
N SER A 334 15.90 -19.64 -11.93
CA SER A 334 15.69 -20.52 -10.78
C SER A 334 16.91 -20.50 -9.85
N VAL A 335 16.65 -20.52 -8.55
CA VAL A 335 17.67 -20.56 -7.50
C VAL A 335 18.23 -21.97 -7.37
N THR A 336 19.55 -22.08 -7.40
CA THR A 336 20.25 -23.32 -7.16
C THR A 336 20.71 -23.43 -5.69
N ARG A 337 21.09 -24.64 -5.24
CA ARG A 337 21.69 -24.82 -3.91
C ARG A 337 22.98 -24.02 -3.72
N GLN A 338 23.73 -23.79 -4.80
CA GLN A 338 24.92 -22.95 -4.81
C GLN A 338 24.55 -21.48 -4.57
N ASP A 339 23.52 -20.98 -5.23
CA ASP A 339 23.04 -19.61 -5.02
C ASP A 339 22.63 -19.38 -3.55
N CYS A 340 22.00 -20.37 -2.90
CA CYS A 340 21.65 -20.30 -1.47
C CYS A 340 22.88 -20.32 -0.54
N ARG A 341 24.00 -20.95 -0.95
CA ARG A 341 25.25 -21.00 -0.15
C ARG A 341 26.11 -19.76 -0.33
N THR A 342 26.07 -19.15 -1.50
CA THR A 342 26.84 -17.94 -1.82
C THR A 342 26.13 -16.66 -1.37
N SER A 343 24.83 -16.75 -1.06
CA SER A 343 24.16 -15.66 -0.37
C SER A 343 24.75 -15.56 1.04
N ASN A 344 25.35 -14.42 1.38
CA ASN A 344 25.80 -14.09 2.73
C ASN A 344 24.57 -13.85 3.64
N ILE A 345 23.71 -14.86 3.75
CA ILE A 345 22.63 -14.85 4.72
C ILE A 345 23.33 -15.08 6.06
N PRO A 346 23.40 -14.09 6.96
CA PRO A 346 24.00 -14.31 8.26
C PRO A 346 23.12 -15.30 9.03
N MET A 347 23.55 -16.55 9.04
CA MET A 347 22.89 -17.63 9.80
C MET A 347 23.01 -17.42 11.32
N THR A 348 23.78 -16.42 11.73
CA THR A 348 24.05 -16.10 13.13
C THR A 348 24.46 -14.64 13.27
N ARG A 349 23.54 -13.70 13.27
CA ARG A 349 23.60 -12.43 14.01
C ARG A 349 22.39 -11.58 13.67
N GLU A 350 21.56 -11.37 14.68
CA GLU A 350 20.67 -10.23 14.88
C GLU A 350 20.04 -9.62 13.62
N ILE A 351 19.11 -10.36 13.01
CA ILE A 351 17.97 -9.71 12.37
C ILE A 351 17.26 -8.99 13.51
N PRO A 352 17.06 -7.67 13.45
CA PRO A 352 16.32 -6.97 14.49
C PRO A 352 15.02 -7.72 14.73
N THR A 353 14.76 -8.05 15.93
CA THR A 353 13.79 -8.99 16.46
C THR A 353 12.41 -8.87 15.85
N ALA A 354 12.13 -9.58 14.79
CA ALA A 354 10.88 -10.29 14.66
C ALA A 354 10.99 -11.53 15.56
N SER A 355 9.97 -11.78 16.36
CA SER A 355 9.90 -12.75 17.45
C SER A 355 10.70 -14.06 17.28
N ALA A 356 11.08 -14.70 18.38
CA ALA A 356 11.89 -15.95 18.46
C ALA A 356 11.44 -17.08 17.51
N GLY A 357 10.23 -17.07 16.99
CA GLY A 357 9.69 -17.99 15.99
C GLY A 357 10.34 -17.88 14.59
N ALA A 358 10.81 -16.68 14.20
CA ALA A 358 11.39 -16.46 12.87
C ALA A 358 12.70 -17.24 12.67
N ARG A 359 13.49 -17.46 13.72
CA ARG A 359 14.77 -18.20 13.63
C ARG A 359 14.60 -19.69 13.35
N SER A 360 13.50 -20.29 13.82
CA SER A 360 13.27 -21.73 13.65
C SER A 360 12.79 -22.09 12.23
N GLY A 361 12.11 -21.18 11.55
CA GLY A 361 11.56 -21.40 10.20
C GLY A 361 12.64 -21.52 9.13
N TRP A 362 13.66 -20.65 9.15
CA TRP A 362 14.76 -20.71 8.18
C TRP A 362 15.62 -21.96 8.31
N THR A 363 15.88 -22.41 9.53
CA THR A 363 16.61 -23.66 9.78
C THR A 363 15.83 -24.87 9.24
N ARG A 364 14.50 -24.81 9.21
CA ARG A 364 13.65 -25.87 8.65
C ARG A 364 13.64 -25.86 7.12
N ILE A 365 13.56 -24.68 6.48
CA ILE A 365 13.57 -24.56 5.01
C ILE A 365 14.88 -25.12 4.40
N CYS A 366 16.02 -24.88 5.07
CA CYS A 366 17.32 -25.31 4.59
C CYS A 366 17.81 -26.67 5.11
N ARG A 367 17.18 -27.26 6.15
CA ARG A 367 17.66 -28.50 6.81
C ARG A 367 16.74 -29.69 6.65
N THR A 368 15.61 -29.63 6.00
CA THR A 368 14.72 -30.78 5.85
C THR A 368 15.19 -31.81 4.81
N PRO A 369 14.95 -33.12 5.06
CA PRO A 369 15.65 -34.24 4.40
C PRO A 369 15.50 -34.45 2.89
N PRO A 370 14.55 -33.89 2.11
CA PRO A 370 14.63 -34.16 0.68
C PRO A 370 15.79 -33.48 -0.02
N CYS A 371 16.61 -32.72 0.74
CA CYS A 371 17.93 -32.38 0.29
C CYS A 371 18.91 -33.57 0.26
N ARG A 372 18.46 -34.76 0.66
CA ARG A 372 19.30 -35.98 0.67
C ARG A 372 18.95 -36.88 -0.49
N SER A 373 19.17 -36.83 -1.56
CA SER A 373 19.03 -37.82 -2.63
C SER A 373 17.88 -37.61 -3.58
N ARG A 374 18.22 -37.18 -4.71
CA ARG A 374 17.63 -37.29 -6.04
C ARG A 374 17.33 -35.93 -6.66
N ILE A 375 18.34 -35.18 -6.94
CA ILE A 375 18.48 -34.38 -8.16
C ILE A 375 19.95 -33.95 -8.19
N CYS A 376 20.79 -34.89 -8.58
CA CYS A 376 22.06 -34.66 -9.22
C CYS A 376 22.12 -35.66 -10.38
N THR A 377 21.63 -35.24 -11.51
CA THR A 377 22.14 -35.57 -12.85
C THR A 377 21.72 -34.42 -13.76
#